data_d8a1e9a97d11a594744de9bbf472fa35
#
_entry.id   d8a1e9a97d11a594744de9bbf472fa35
#
_cell.length_a   1.000
_cell.length_b   1.000
_cell.length_c   1.000
_cell.angle_alpha   90.00
_cell.angle_beta   90.00
_cell.angle_gamma   90.00
#
_symmetry.space_group_name_H-M   'P 1'
#
loop_
_entity.id
_entity.type
_entity.pdbx_description
1 polymer ?
#
loop_
_entity_poly.entity_id
_entity_poly.type
_entity_poly.pdbx_seq_one_letter_code
_entity_poly.pdbx_strand_id
1 'polypeptide(L)'
;PRTFSSAASDVYKRQVSFDENAEFRHRDWDELRDLSEEEEVEIRAKEAGLSYVKLDGNIGCLVNGAGLAMATMDVIKLYGGEPANFLDVGGGANEEQVKTAFSIILEDPNVKGILVNIFGGIMRCDIIARGVIAATEALSLEVPLVVRLAGTNVDEGKAILAESTLNIHPADDLAEGAQKIVELIGGGF
;
A
#
# COMPACT_ATOMS: atom_id res chain seq x y z
N PRO A 1 11.10 -6.17 -49.41
CA PRO A 1 9.84 -6.62 -48.87
C PRO A 1 9.86 -6.34 -47.39
N ARG A 2 9.05 -5.42 -46.99
CA ARG A 2 8.93 -5.04 -45.62
C ARG A 2 8.14 -6.08 -44.92
N THR A 3 8.75 -6.72 -43.97
CA THR A 3 8.07 -7.47 -42.96
C THR A 3 7.14 -6.54 -42.21
N PHE A 4 5.93 -6.89 -42.22
CA PHE A 4 4.87 -6.19 -41.56
C PHE A 4 5.15 -6.18 -40.05
N SER A 5 5.41 -4.99 -39.53
CA SER A 5 5.11 -4.73 -38.12
C SER A 5 3.65 -5.12 -37.95
N SER A 6 3.37 -6.10 -37.11
CA SER A 6 2.00 -6.50 -36.87
C SER A 6 1.22 -5.28 -36.30
N ALA A 7 -0.05 -5.16 -36.64
CA ALA A 7 -0.89 -4.11 -36.08
C ALA A 7 -0.84 -4.07 -34.54
N ALA A 8 -0.66 -5.22 -33.90
CA ALA A 8 -0.42 -5.34 -32.48
C ALA A 8 0.85 -4.62 -31.99
N SER A 9 1.96 -4.72 -32.75
CA SER A 9 3.21 -4.01 -32.42
C SER A 9 3.05 -2.49 -32.50
N ASP A 10 2.21 -1.99 -33.41
CA ASP A 10 1.93 -0.57 -33.54
C ASP A 10 1.01 -0.04 -32.43
N VAL A 11 0.13 -0.88 -31.89
CA VAL A 11 -0.73 -0.53 -30.74
C VAL A 11 0.11 -0.34 -29.48
N TYR A 12 1.02 -1.25 -29.17
CA TYR A 12 1.91 -1.12 -28.02
C TYR A 12 2.79 0.14 -28.01
N LYS A 13 3.09 0.68 -29.17
CA LYS A 13 3.92 1.88 -29.30
C LYS A 13 3.14 3.19 -29.22
N ARG A 14 1.83 3.14 -29.03
CA ARG A 14 0.95 4.31 -29.00
C ARG A 14 0.51 4.71 -27.59
N GLN A 15 1.06 4.09 -26.58
CA GLN A 15 0.79 4.48 -25.20
C GLN A 15 1.36 5.88 -24.95
N VAL A 16 0.53 6.77 -24.42
CA VAL A 16 0.88 8.13 -24.04
C VAL A 16 0.60 8.28 -22.55
N SER A 17 1.61 8.69 -21.79
CA SER A 17 1.45 9.03 -20.37
C SER A 17 1.63 10.55 -20.23
N PHE A 18 0.71 11.17 -19.49
CA PHE A 18 0.80 12.58 -19.15
C PHE A 18 1.55 12.75 -17.82
N ASP A 19 2.21 13.90 -17.64
CA ASP A 19 2.82 14.26 -16.36
C ASP A 19 1.74 14.70 -15.37
N GLU A 20 1.45 13.87 -14.39
CA GLU A 20 0.43 14.13 -13.37
C GLU A 20 0.67 15.43 -12.59
N ASN A 21 1.93 15.88 -12.47
CA ASN A 21 2.24 17.18 -11.87
C ASN A 21 1.72 18.38 -12.68
N ALA A 22 1.35 18.17 -13.93
CA ALA A 22 0.76 19.19 -14.79
C ALA A 22 -0.78 19.14 -14.85
N GLU A 23 -1.42 18.12 -14.30
CA GLU A 23 -2.86 17.88 -14.34
C GLU A 23 -3.69 19.08 -13.87
N PHE A 24 -3.27 19.78 -12.81
CA PHE A 24 -3.96 20.97 -12.30
C PHE A 24 -4.09 22.11 -13.33
N ARG A 25 -3.25 22.11 -14.35
CA ARG A 25 -3.26 23.09 -15.46
C ARG A 25 -4.03 22.60 -16.69
N HIS A 26 -4.34 21.31 -16.74
CA HIS A 26 -4.92 20.62 -17.90
C HIS A 26 -6.11 19.77 -17.47
N ARG A 27 -7.19 20.43 -17.06
CA ARG A 27 -8.42 19.76 -16.56
C ARG A 27 -9.16 18.96 -17.63
N ASP A 28 -8.83 19.17 -18.89
CA ASP A 28 -9.33 18.44 -20.04
C ASP A 28 -8.75 17.02 -20.16
N TRP A 29 -7.67 16.71 -19.43
CA TRP A 29 -7.06 15.38 -19.44
C TRP A 29 -7.97 14.30 -18.82
N ASP A 30 -8.79 14.66 -17.86
CA ASP A 30 -9.76 13.74 -17.27
C ASP A 30 -10.73 13.17 -18.32
N GLU A 31 -11.08 13.98 -19.35
CA GLU A 31 -11.95 13.54 -20.46
C GLU A 31 -11.24 12.58 -21.43
N LEU A 32 -9.89 12.57 -21.41
CA LEU A 32 -9.07 11.72 -22.27
C LEU A 32 -8.71 10.40 -21.59
N ARG A 33 -9.00 10.25 -20.28
CA ARG A 33 -8.69 9.07 -19.51
C ARG A 33 -9.59 7.91 -19.90
N ASP A 34 -8.99 6.80 -20.32
CA ASP A 34 -9.74 5.58 -20.63
C ASP A 34 -9.79 4.67 -19.40
N LEU A 35 -10.86 4.78 -18.62
CA LEU A 35 -11.07 4.01 -17.40
C LEU A 35 -11.23 2.51 -17.68
N SER A 36 -11.52 2.09 -18.90
CA SER A 36 -11.65 0.68 -19.25
C SER A 36 -10.32 -0.08 -19.31
N GLU A 37 -9.21 0.65 -19.35
CA GLU A 37 -7.84 0.12 -19.35
C GLU A 37 -7.21 0.10 -17.95
N GLU A 38 -7.93 0.62 -16.92
CA GLU A 38 -7.45 0.68 -15.54
C GLU A 38 -8.19 -0.34 -14.67
N GLU A 39 -7.49 -0.89 -13.69
CA GLU A 39 -8.11 -1.74 -12.67
C GLU A 39 -9.06 -0.90 -11.78
N GLU A 40 -10.27 -1.38 -11.55
CA GLU A 40 -11.29 -0.67 -10.77
C GLU A 40 -10.79 -0.30 -9.35
N VAL A 41 -9.96 -1.16 -8.76
CA VAL A 41 -9.36 -0.94 -7.44
C VAL A 41 -8.36 0.22 -7.45
N GLU A 42 -7.61 0.40 -8.54
CA GLU A 42 -6.65 1.50 -8.70
C GLU A 42 -7.37 2.84 -8.90
N ILE A 43 -8.49 2.83 -9.64
CA ILE A 43 -9.35 4.01 -9.81
C ILE A 43 -9.85 4.49 -8.44
N ARG A 44 -10.43 3.58 -7.64
CA ARG A 44 -10.95 3.93 -6.29
C ARG A 44 -9.85 4.39 -5.34
N ALA A 45 -8.66 3.79 -5.42
CA ALA A 45 -7.52 4.24 -4.64
C ALA A 45 -7.13 5.68 -4.99
N LYS A 46 -7.06 6.01 -6.28
CA LYS A 46 -6.76 7.37 -6.76
C LYS A 46 -7.80 8.38 -6.31
N GLU A 47 -9.09 8.04 -6.36
CA GLU A 47 -10.19 8.88 -5.85
C GLU A 47 -10.08 9.17 -4.35
N ALA A 48 -9.54 8.22 -3.57
CA ALA A 48 -9.26 8.38 -2.15
C ALA A 48 -7.93 9.10 -1.87
N GLY A 49 -7.19 9.51 -2.91
CA GLY A 49 -5.88 10.16 -2.79
C GLY A 49 -4.75 9.20 -2.39
N LEU A 50 -4.90 7.92 -2.71
CA LEU A 50 -3.91 6.86 -2.48
C LEU A 50 -3.22 6.51 -3.79
N SER A 51 -1.93 6.18 -3.72
CA SER A 51 -1.21 5.56 -4.83
C SER A 51 -1.17 4.05 -4.62
N TYR A 52 -1.86 3.30 -5.47
CA TYR A 52 -1.99 1.85 -5.37
C TYR A 52 -1.67 1.18 -6.70
N VAL A 53 -0.95 0.07 -6.64
CA VAL A 53 -0.74 -0.85 -7.76
C VAL A 53 -0.89 -2.27 -7.24
N LYS A 54 -1.73 -3.07 -7.89
CA LYS A 54 -1.92 -4.48 -7.58
C LYS A 54 -0.73 -5.31 -8.04
N LEU A 55 -0.32 -6.30 -7.23
CA LEU A 55 0.71 -7.28 -7.52
C LEU A 55 0.19 -8.70 -7.22
N ASP A 56 0.95 -9.73 -7.61
CA ASP A 56 0.52 -11.14 -7.53
C ASP A 56 0.91 -11.83 -6.20
N GLY A 57 1.26 -11.08 -5.16
CA GLY A 57 1.71 -11.63 -3.89
C GLY A 57 0.61 -11.94 -2.88
N ASN A 58 1.01 -12.12 -1.63
CA ASN A 58 0.12 -12.49 -0.53
C ASN A 58 0.34 -11.67 0.76
N ILE A 59 1.23 -10.69 0.72
CA ILE A 59 1.47 -9.75 1.83
C ILE A 59 1.01 -8.36 1.40
N GLY A 60 -0.07 -7.88 2.01
CA GLY A 60 -0.52 -6.51 1.83
C GLY A 60 0.47 -5.52 2.42
N CYS A 61 0.73 -4.42 1.71
CA CYS A 61 1.65 -3.36 2.14
C CYS A 61 0.89 -2.04 2.29
N LEU A 62 1.02 -1.40 3.46
CA LEU A 62 0.53 -0.05 3.71
C LEU A 62 1.70 0.81 4.20
N VAL A 63 2.10 1.78 3.40
CA VAL A 63 3.33 2.56 3.62
C VAL A 63 3.06 4.03 3.34
N ASN A 64 3.81 4.93 3.96
CA ASN A 64 3.81 6.34 3.59
C ASN A 64 5.12 6.74 2.91
N GLY A 65 5.01 7.10 1.66
CA GLY A 65 6.12 7.49 0.79
C GLY A 65 6.55 6.37 -0.18
N ALA A 66 6.54 6.69 -1.46
CA ALA A 66 6.81 5.74 -2.55
C ALA A 66 8.16 5.03 -2.42
N GLY A 67 9.22 5.75 -2.04
CA GLY A 67 10.54 5.15 -1.83
C GLY A 67 10.55 4.14 -0.67
N LEU A 68 9.85 4.44 0.43
CA LEU A 68 9.71 3.52 1.55
C LEU A 68 8.86 2.30 1.18
N ALA A 69 7.81 2.49 0.36
CA ALA A 69 6.98 1.40 -0.13
C ALA A 69 7.79 0.43 -0.99
N MET A 70 8.58 0.93 -1.93
CA MET A 70 9.49 0.09 -2.74
C MET A 70 10.49 -0.67 -1.89
N ALA A 71 11.16 0.02 -0.95
CA ALA A 71 12.10 -0.62 -0.03
C ALA A 71 11.42 -1.69 0.85
N THR A 72 10.17 -1.46 1.27
CA THR A 72 9.39 -2.43 2.04
C THR A 72 9.13 -3.70 1.23
N MET A 73 8.73 -3.55 -0.03
CA MET A 73 8.51 -4.69 -0.92
C MET A 73 9.81 -5.47 -1.18
N ASP A 74 10.93 -4.78 -1.38
CA ASP A 74 12.23 -5.42 -1.60
C ASP A 74 12.67 -6.23 -0.36
N VAL A 75 12.47 -5.68 0.85
CA VAL A 75 12.81 -6.38 2.09
C VAL A 75 11.88 -7.57 2.33
N ILE A 76 10.58 -7.47 2.04
CA ILE A 76 9.66 -8.62 2.08
C ILE A 76 10.17 -9.74 1.18
N LYS A 77 10.56 -9.42 -0.06
CA LYS A 77 11.13 -10.42 -1.01
C LYS A 77 12.44 -11.01 -0.52
N LEU A 78 13.29 -10.21 0.11
CA LEU A 78 14.56 -10.70 0.69
C LEU A 78 14.33 -11.78 1.76
N TYR A 79 13.23 -11.68 2.52
CA TYR A 79 12.84 -12.68 3.52
C TYR A 79 11.93 -13.79 2.97
N GLY A 80 11.78 -13.89 1.64
CA GLY A 80 11.04 -14.97 0.97
C GLY A 80 9.53 -14.77 0.94
N GLY A 81 9.03 -13.57 1.20
CA GLY A 81 7.63 -13.18 1.04
C GLY A 81 7.34 -12.57 -0.32
N GLU A 82 6.06 -12.48 -0.68
CA GLU A 82 5.61 -11.90 -1.93
C GLU A 82 4.62 -10.75 -1.67
N PRO A 83 4.99 -9.48 -2.00
CA PRO A 83 4.11 -8.34 -1.84
C PRO A 83 2.87 -8.45 -2.75
N ALA A 84 1.68 -8.23 -2.20
CA ALA A 84 0.41 -8.25 -2.92
C ALA A 84 0.08 -6.91 -3.59
N ASN A 85 0.73 -5.84 -3.15
CA ASN A 85 0.49 -4.51 -3.69
C ASN A 85 1.64 -3.55 -3.38
N PHE A 86 1.77 -2.52 -4.21
CA PHE A 86 2.36 -1.25 -3.83
C PHE A 86 1.24 -0.37 -3.27
N LEU A 87 1.46 0.31 -2.14
CA LEU A 87 0.53 1.32 -1.63
C LEU A 87 1.28 2.41 -0.87
N ASP A 88 1.08 3.64 -1.31
CA ASP A 88 1.56 4.85 -0.65
C ASP A 88 0.37 5.71 -0.23
N VAL A 89 0.19 5.87 1.09
CA VAL A 89 -0.88 6.71 1.64
C VAL A 89 -0.50 8.21 1.68
N GLY A 90 0.74 8.55 1.25
CA GLY A 90 1.24 9.91 1.29
C GLY A 90 1.63 10.40 2.69
N GLY A 91 2.21 11.60 2.75
CA GLY A 91 2.76 12.18 3.99
C GLY A 91 1.72 12.87 4.89
N GLY A 92 0.47 12.95 4.49
CA GLY A 92 -0.61 13.65 5.21
C GLY A 92 -1.86 12.78 5.41
N ALA A 93 -1.76 11.46 5.32
CA ALA A 93 -2.90 10.57 5.43
C ALA A 93 -3.66 10.74 6.75
N ASN A 94 -4.97 10.73 6.64
CA ASN A 94 -5.90 10.75 7.76
C ASN A 94 -6.49 9.36 8.03
N GLU A 95 -7.28 9.24 9.09
CA GLU A 95 -7.90 7.98 9.52
C GLU A 95 -8.77 7.34 8.40
N GLU A 96 -9.53 8.15 7.66
CA GLU A 96 -10.41 7.66 6.58
C GLU A 96 -9.61 7.07 5.41
N GLN A 97 -8.50 7.72 5.05
CA GLN A 97 -7.58 7.20 4.04
C GLN A 97 -6.91 5.90 4.46
N VAL A 98 -6.51 5.78 5.73
CA VAL A 98 -5.96 4.53 6.27
C VAL A 98 -7.01 3.42 6.21
N LYS A 99 -8.25 3.69 6.61
CA LYS A 99 -9.36 2.74 6.53
C LYS A 99 -9.65 2.31 5.09
N THR A 100 -9.70 3.25 4.16
CA THR A 100 -9.89 2.95 2.73
C THR A 100 -8.74 2.10 2.19
N ALA A 101 -7.49 2.40 2.57
CA ALA A 101 -6.33 1.62 2.19
C ALA A 101 -6.42 0.16 2.67
N PHE A 102 -6.81 -0.07 3.93
CA PHE A 102 -7.06 -1.43 4.44
C PHE A 102 -8.17 -2.14 3.67
N SER A 103 -9.29 -1.44 3.39
CA SER A 103 -10.40 -2.00 2.62
C SER A 103 -9.94 -2.48 1.25
N ILE A 104 -9.18 -1.65 0.54
CA ILE A 104 -8.62 -1.96 -0.78
C ILE A 104 -7.68 -3.17 -0.72
N ILE A 105 -6.78 -3.23 0.25
CA ILE A 105 -5.85 -4.36 0.41
C ILE A 105 -6.61 -5.67 0.66
N LEU A 106 -7.66 -5.63 1.49
CA LEU A 106 -8.43 -6.81 1.90
C LEU A 106 -9.41 -7.31 0.82
N GLU A 107 -9.66 -6.55 -0.22
CA GLU A 107 -10.45 -7.02 -1.36
C GLU A 107 -9.70 -8.09 -2.18
N ASP A 108 -8.38 -8.14 -2.08
CA ASP A 108 -7.62 -9.23 -2.70
C ASP A 108 -7.66 -10.48 -1.82
N PRO A 109 -8.33 -11.56 -2.28
CA PRO A 109 -8.46 -12.80 -1.51
C PRO A 109 -7.13 -13.55 -1.32
N ASN A 110 -6.08 -13.16 -2.05
CA ASN A 110 -4.76 -13.75 -1.89
C ASN A 110 -3.99 -13.19 -0.69
N VAL A 111 -4.41 -12.04 -0.15
CA VAL A 111 -3.75 -11.41 0.99
C VAL A 111 -3.95 -12.27 2.25
N LYS A 112 -2.83 -12.74 2.80
CA LYS A 112 -2.76 -13.59 4.01
C LYS A 112 -2.22 -12.87 5.24
N GLY A 113 -1.69 -11.67 5.06
CA GLY A 113 -1.18 -10.83 6.13
C GLY A 113 -0.86 -9.44 5.63
N ILE A 114 -0.77 -8.47 6.53
CA ILE A 114 -0.52 -7.06 6.17
C ILE A 114 0.68 -6.54 6.95
N LEU A 115 1.60 -5.88 6.25
CA LEU A 115 2.69 -5.10 6.83
C LEU A 115 2.41 -3.61 6.68
N VAL A 116 2.22 -2.94 7.81
CA VAL A 116 2.15 -1.47 7.91
C VAL A 116 3.54 -0.95 8.25
N ASN A 117 4.11 -0.12 7.41
CA ASN A 117 5.42 0.48 7.62
C ASN A 117 5.36 1.99 7.47
N ILE A 118 5.32 2.69 8.59
CA ILE A 118 5.13 4.14 8.65
C ILE A 118 6.37 4.83 9.21
N PHE A 119 6.82 5.85 8.48
CA PHE A 119 7.80 6.79 8.97
C PHE A 119 7.14 8.15 9.21
N GLY A 120 6.92 8.50 10.46
CA GLY A 120 6.32 9.76 10.87
C GLY A 120 7.29 10.92 10.69
N GLY A 121 7.06 11.72 9.66
CA GLY A 121 7.66 13.03 9.47
C GLY A 121 6.61 14.10 9.82
N ILE A 122 5.92 14.62 8.80
CA ILE A 122 4.75 15.50 8.96
C ILE A 122 3.58 14.68 9.53
N MET A 123 3.40 13.47 9.07
CA MET A 123 2.45 12.50 9.62
C MET A 123 2.90 12.04 11.01
N ARG A 124 1.97 11.94 11.95
CA ARG A 124 2.23 11.54 13.34
C ARG A 124 1.85 10.07 13.53
N CYS A 125 2.73 9.31 14.17
CA CYS A 125 2.52 7.89 14.42
C CYS A 125 1.30 7.58 15.30
N ASP A 126 0.94 8.46 16.24
CA ASP A 126 -0.26 8.31 17.09
C ASP A 126 -1.57 8.41 16.29
N ILE A 127 -1.63 9.27 15.27
CA ILE A 127 -2.79 9.38 14.37
C ILE A 127 -2.93 8.10 13.54
N ILE A 128 -1.83 7.60 13.01
CA ILE A 128 -1.84 6.36 12.23
C ILE A 128 -2.21 5.16 13.09
N ALA A 129 -1.68 5.07 14.30
CA ALA A 129 -2.03 3.98 15.23
C ALA A 129 -3.55 3.91 15.48
N ARG A 130 -4.19 5.08 15.72
CA ARG A 130 -5.64 5.17 15.85
C ARG A 130 -6.38 4.74 14.57
N GLY A 131 -5.90 5.21 13.41
CA GLY A 131 -6.47 4.83 12.11
C GLY A 131 -6.35 3.33 11.83
N VAL A 132 -5.21 2.72 12.17
CA VAL A 132 -4.99 1.28 12.05
C VAL A 132 -5.96 0.51 12.95
N ILE A 133 -6.13 0.90 14.22
CA ILE A 133 -7.07 0.27 15.15
C ILE A 133 -8.51 0.40 14.63
N ALA A 134 -8.94 1.62 14.28
CA ALA A 134 -10.29 1.86 13.77
C ALA A 134 -10.59 1.06 12.47
N ALA A 135 -9.63 0.96 11.57
CA ALA A 135 -9.76 0.16 10.36
C ALA A 135 -9.86 -1.34 10.67
N THR A 136 -8.99 -1.83 11.55
CA THR A 136 -8.95 -3.24 11.97
C THR A 136 -10.27 -3.68 12.62
N GLU A 137 -10.83 -2.84 13.50
CA GLU A 137 -12.13 -3.07 14.15
C GLU A 137 -13.29 -3.02 13.14
N ALA A 138 -13.32 -1.98 12.30
CA ALA A 138 -14.41 -1.79 11.36
C ALA A 138 -14.49 -2.89 10.29
N LEU A 139 -13.35 -3.43 9.89
CA LEU A 139 -13.24 -4.46 8.85
C LEU A 139 -13.18 -5.89 9.44
N SER A 140 -13.20 -6.03 10.76
CA SER A 140 -13.08 -7.34 11.46
C SER A 140 -11.89 -8.14 10.91
N LEU A 141 -10.70 -7.53 10.92
CA LEU A 141 -9.51 -8.09 10.29
C LEU A 141 -9.15 -9.47 10.89
N GLU A 142 -9.13 -10.49 10.05
CA GLU A 142 -8.80 -11.88 10.44
C GLU A 142 -7.35 -12.26 10.14
N VAL A 143 -6.69 -11.52 9.22
CA VAL A 143 -5.30 -11.78 8.83
C VAL A 143 -4.32 -11.14 9.81
N PRO A 144 -3.11 -11.71 10.03
CA PRO A 144 -2.11 -11.11 10.89
C PRO A 144 -1.68 -9.74 10.39
N LEU A 145 -1.54 -8.82 11.33
CA LEU A 145 -1.15 -7.43 11.08
C LEU A 145 0.17 -7.14 11.80
N VAL A 146 1.22 -6.86 11.03
CA VAL A 146 2.50 -6.38 11.57
C VAL A 146 2.59 -4.88 11.37
N VAL A 147 2.95 -4.14 12.43
CA VAL A 147 3.02 -2.67 12.38
C VAL A 147 4.38 -2.18 12.83
N ARG A 148 5.09 -1.53 11.93
CA ARG A 148 6.31 -0.78 12.23
C ARG A 148 6.03 0.71 12.17
N LEU A 149 6.28 1.40 13.28
CA LEU A 149 6.21 2.84 13.40
C LEU A 149 7.59 3.41 13.72
N ALA A 150 7.96 4.52 13.08
CA ALA A 150 9.14 5.30 13.42
C ALA A 150 8.88 6.78 13.18
N GLY A 151 9.64 7.66 13.86
CA GLY A 151 9.57 9.11 13.68
C GLY A 151 8.67 9.81 14.70
N THR A 152 7.96 10.85 14.27
CA THR A 152 7.19 11.74 15.16
C THR A 152 6.10 10.99 15.94
N ASN A 153 6.10 11.13 17.26
CA ASN A 153 5.16 10.50 18.20
C ASN A 153 5.15 8.97 18.16
N VAL A 154 6.31 8.37 17.90
CA VAL A 154 6.42 6.89 17.79
C VAL A 154 6.08 6.20 19.11
N ASP A 155 6.52 6.72 20.24
CA ASP A 155 6.27 6.11 21.57
C ASP A 155 4.77 6.12 21.91
N GLU A 156 4.10 7.25 21.64
CA GLU A 156 2.64 7.35 21.79
C GLU A 156 1.90 6.40 20.85
N GLY A 157 2.33 6.33 19.58
CA GLY A 157 1.76 5.39 18.61
C GLY A 157 1.91 3.94 19.02
N LYS A 158 3.09 3.53 19.50
CA LYS A 158 3.34 2.18 20.03
C LYS A 158 2.49 1.89 21.26
N ALA A 159 2.34 2.84 22.19
CA ALA A 159 1.50 2.69 23.36
C ALA A 159 0.01 2.46 22.97
N ILE A 160 -0.52 3.25 22.05
CA ILE A 160 -1.89 3.11 21.52
C ILE A 160 -2.10 1.69 20.92
N LEU A 161 -1.16 1.20 20.12
CA LEU A 161 -1.25 -0.15 19.55
C LEU A 161 -1.19 -1.24 20.63
N ALA A 162 -0.34 -1.07 21.66
CA ALA A 162 -0.17 -2.03 22.74
C ALA A 162 -1.39 -2.11 23.68
N GLU A 163 -2.12 -1.01 23.86
CA GLU A 163 -3.35 -0.95 24.65
C GLU A 163 -4.55 -1.58 23.93
N SER A 164 -4.46 -1.77 22.61
CA SER A 164 -5.52 -2.42 21.85
C SER A 164 -5.60 -3.92 22.15
N THR A 165 -6.81 -4.47 22.11
CA THR A 165 -7.06 -5.92 22.26
C THR A 165 -6.90 -6.69 20.94
N LEU A 166 -6.47 -6.01 19.89
CA LEU A 166 -6.36 -6.55 18.53
C LEU A 166 -5.07 -7.36 18.38
N ASN A 167 -5.09 -8.33 17.47
CA ASN A 167 -3.92 -9.15 17.16
C ASN A 167 -2.93 -8.38 16.25
N ILE A 168 -2.31 -7.36 16.82
CA ILE A 168 -1.31 -6.50 16.15
C ILE A 168 0.07 -6.88 16.67
N HIS A 169 0.97 -7.16 15.74
CA HIS A 169 2.37 -7.52 16.02
C HIS A 169 3.28 -6.32 15.78
N PRO A 170 3.82 -5.66 16.82
CA PRO A 170 4.73 -4.54 16.61
C PRO A 170 6.09 -5.03 16.08
N ALA A 171 6.76 -4.18 15.31
CA ALA A 171 8.13 -4.36 14.87
C ALA A 171 8.94 -3.07 15.08
N ASP A 172 10.20 -3.20 15.47
CA ASP A 172 11.05 -2.06 15.74
C ASP A 172 11.73 -1.53 14.48
N ASP A 173 12.05 -2.40 13.54
CA ASP A 173 12.62 -2.03 12.25
C ASP A 173 11.93 -2.74 11.08
N LEU A 174 12.33 -2.38 9.86
CA LEU A 174 11.73 -2.90 8.64
C LEU A 174 12.09 -4.38 8.41
N ALA A 175 13.32 -4.79 8.76
CA ALA A 175 13.76 -6.17 8.58
C ALA A 175 12.99 -7.11 9.52
N GLU A 176 12.85 -6.74 10.79
CA GLU A 176 12.02 -7.44 11.76
C GLU A 176 10.56 -7.52 11.30
N GLY A 177 10.00 -6.39 10.81
CA GLY A 177 8.63 -6.36 10.31
C GLY A 177 8.39 -7.31 9.15
N ALA A 178 9.30 -7.33 8.17
CA ALA A 178 9.21 -8.21 7.03
C ALA A 178 9.40 -9.69 7.40
N GLN A 179 10.38 -10.00 8.24
CA GLN A 179 10.57 -11.36 8.74
C GLN A 179 9.34 -11.86 9.50
N LYS A 180 8.84 -11.05 10.42
CA LYS A 180 7.69 -11.39 11.26
C LYS A 180 6.43 -11.67 10.44
N ILE A 181 6.13 -10.84 9.42
CA ILE A 181 4.94 -11.08 8.59
C ILE A 181 5.10 -12.34 7.74
N VAL A 182 6.28 -12.61 7.20
CA VAL A 182 6.56 -13.83 6.44
C VAL A 182 6.38 -15.08 7.30
N GLU A 183 6.89 -15.08 8.52
CA GLU A 183 6.73 -16.18 9.49
C GLU A 183 5.25 -16.41 9.84
N LEU A 184 4.48 -15.35 10.09
CA LEU A 184 3.08 -15.43 10.49
C LEU A 184 2.16 -16.00 9.41
N ILE A 185 2.47 -15.75 8.13
CA ILE A 185 1.66 -16.30 7.02
C ILE A 185 2.11 -17.71 6.59
N GLY A 186 3.09 -18.30 7.28
CA GLY A 186 3.60 -19.64 6.98
C GLY A 186 4.60 -19.69 5.83
N GLY A 187 5.19 -18.58 5.47
CA GLY A 187 6.33 -18.48 4.56
C GLY A 187 7.63 -18.52 5.37
N GLY A 188 8.12 -19.68 5.70
CA GLY A 188 9.45 -19.86 6.26
C GLY A 188 10.26 -20.81 5.37
N PHE A 189 11.57 -20.52 5.22
CA PHE A 189 12.54 -21.41 4.57
C PHE A 189 12.57 -22.77 5.24
#